data_1d488ebba2ae84548d7f95d9ebe655e6
#
_entry.id   1d488ebba2ae84548d7f95d9ebe655e6
#
_cell.length_a   1.000
_cell.length_b   1.000
_cell.length_c   1.000
_cell.angle_alpha   90.00
_cell.angle_beta   90.00
_cell.angle_gamma   90.00
#
_symmetry.space_group_name_H-M   'P 1'
#
loop_
_entity.id
_entity.type
_entity.pdbx_description
1 polymer ?
#
loop_
_entity_poly.entity_id
_entity_poly.type
_entity_poly.pdbx_seq_one_letter_code
_entity_poly.pdbx_strand_id
1 'polypeptide(L)'
;MEEKQEQLKTEEKQTKKKSKTRFFIVLAVAVFAIIVGYIVFRGTYLEIMEIGENYINVFWQNIKYKGLALVINFVLIYSMIYITNTKIKKGLKEFFDQEKKEMPKLLNKSIAFISAIVISSLTSNFILEKAMLCFNSAGFGTQDPIFGLDIGYFVFQKPFIELAIWYFIIAMAALLIYTVAYYIISFNMFFDGVDRKTLKNSKLIKQITSFIMIIAVLLSAFIFLKTQDIGTEKF
;
A
#
# COMPACT_ATOMS: atom_id res chain seq x y z
N MET A 1 -29.30 15.12 42.47
CA MET A 1 -28.87 13.76 41.98
C MET A 1 -29.68 13.34 40.74
N GLU A 2 -30.95 13.64 40.67
CA GLU A 2 -31.81 13.30 39.51
C GLU A 2 -31.43 14.00 38.21
N GLU A 3 -31.11 15.30 38.22
CA GLU A 3 -30.67 16.07 37.06
C GLU A 3 -29.41 15.48 36.36
N LYS A 4 -28.49 14.97 37.15
CA LYS A 4 -27.27 14.35 36.64
C LYS A 4 -27.49 12.99 35.98
N GLN A 5 -28.52 12.26 36.44
CA GLN A 5 -28.95 10.99 35.85
C GLN A 5 -29.73 11.22 34.53
N GLU A 6 -30.49 12.30 34.43
CA GLU A 6 -31.22 12.64 33.19
C GLU A 6 -30.27 13.12 32.09
N GLN A 7 -29.23 13.91 32.42
CA GLN A 7 -28.17 14.33 31.49
C GLN A 7 -27.41 13.13 30.97
N LEU A 8 -27.00 12.17 31.81
CA LEU A 8 -26.31 10.93 31.39
C LEU A 8 -27.16 10.06 30.46
N LYS A 9 -28.47 9.93 30.72
CA LYS A 9 -29.39 9.19 29.84
C LYS A 9 -29.62 9.88 28.50
N THR A 10 -29.56 11.20 28.47
CA THR A 10 -29.70 11.99 27.23
C THR A 10 -28.45 11.91 26.37
N GLU A 11 -27.25 11.95 26.97
CA GLU A 11 -25.98 11.75 26.27
C GLU A 11 -25.82 10.33 25.73
N GLU A 12 -26.20 9.30 26.49
CA GLU A 12 -26.23 7.92 25.98
C GLU A 12 -27.19 7.71 24.81
N LYS A 13 -28.37 8.33 24.85
CA LYS A 13 -29.33 8.29 23.73
C LYS A 13 -28.79 9.00 22.49
N GLN A 14 -28.11 10.13 22.65
CA GLN A 14 -27.51 10.88 21.53
C GLN A 14 -26.31 10.13 20.93
N THR A 15 -25.47 9.51 21.73
CA THR A 15 -24.33 8.71 21.23
C THR A 15 -24.80 7.44 20.52
N LYS A 16 -25.82 6.75 21.02
CA LYS A 16 -26.45 5.60 20.35
C LYS A 16 -27.12 5.99 19.02
N LYS A 17 -27.78 7.16 18.97
CA LYS A 17 -28.41 7.69 17.75
C LYS A 17 -27.36 8.06 16.69
N LYS A 18 -26.27 8.74 17.07
CA LYS A 18 -25.13 9.07 16.18
C LYS A 18 -24.45 7.80 15.64
N SER A 19 -24.31 6.76 16.45
CA SER A 19 -23.71 5.49 16.03
C SER A 19 -24.59 4.78 14.98
N LYS A 20 -25.90 4.71 15.18
CA LYS A 20 -26.85 4.14 14.21
C LYS A 20 -26.86 4.90 12.88
N THR A 21 -26.89 6.23 12.92
CA THR A 21 -26.86 7.06 11.70
C THR A 21 -25.57 6.84 10.89
N ARG A 22 -24.42 6.77 11.55
CA ARG A 22 -23.14 6.44 10.89
C ARG A 22 -23.16 5.06 10.25
N PHE A 23 -23.71 4.06 10.93
CA PHE A 23 -23.86 2.72 10.37
C PHE A 23 -24.72 2.72 9.11
N PHE A 24 -25.87 3.41 9.11
CA PHE A 24 -26.75 3.51 7.93
C PHE A 24 -26.08 4.24 6.76
N ILE A 25 -25.31 5.29 7.03
CA ILE A 25 -24.54 6.01 5.98
C ILE A 25 -23.50 5.07 5.36
N VAL A 26 -22.73 4.35 6.17
CA VAL A 26 -21.71 3.40 5.67
C VAL A 26 -22.38 2.28 4.87
N LEU A 27 -23.51 1.76 5.35
CA LEU A 27 -24.28 0.74 4.65
C LEU A 27 -24.80 1.26 3.30
N ALA A 28 -25.34 2.46 3.26
CA ALA A 28 -25.84 3.08 2.03
C ALA A 28 -24.71 3.30 1.00
N VAL A 29 -23.55 3.77 1.44
CA VAL A 29 -22.36 3.93 0.58
C VAL A 29 -21.87 2.57 0.07
N ALA A 30 -21.86 1.54 0.91
CA ALA A 30 -21.48 0.20 0.50
C ALA A 30 -22.45 -0.39 -0.55
N VAL A 31 -23.77 -0.24 -0.33
CA VAL A 31 -24.78 -0.69 -1.30
C VAL A 31 -24.66 0.08 -2.61
N PHE A 32 -24.45 1.40 -2.57
CA PHE A 32 -24.24 2.20 -3.76
C PHE A 32 -23.00 1.74 -4.53
N ALA A 33 -21.88 1.49 -3.85
CA ALA A 33 -20.65 0.99 -4.47
C ALA A 33 -20.85 -0.38 -5.13
N ILE A 34 -21.62 -1.28 -4.51
CA ILE A 34 -21.97 -2.60 -5.09
C ILE A 34 -22.82 -2.43 -6.36
N ILE A 35 -23.81 -1.54 -6.35
CA ILE A 35 -24.66 -1.27 -7.51
C ILE A 35 -23.84 -0.71 -8.67
N VAL A 36 -22.99 0.29 -8.41
CA VAL A 36 -22.10 0.87 -9.43
C VAL A 36 -21.14 -0.19 -9.97
N GLY A 37 -20.53 -0.99 -9.08
CA GLY A 37 -19.66 -2.09 -9.48
C GLY A 37 -20.36 -3.11 -10.37
N TYR A 38 -21.62 -3.47 -10.05
CA TYR A 38 -22.43 -4.37 -10.87
C TYR A 38 -22.76 -3.79 -12.24
N ILE A 39 -23.11 -2.50 -12.33
CA ILE A 39 -23.40 -1.82 -13.60
C ILE A 39 -22.15 -1.81 -14.50
N VAL A 40 -21.00 -1.43 -13.95
CA VAL A 40 -19.72 -1.43 -14.71
C VAL A 40 -19.37 -2.85 -15.17
N PHE A 41 -19.46 -3.83 -14.28
CA PHE A 41 -19.21 -5.24 -14.61
C PHE A 41 -20.13 -5.72 -15.74
N ARG A 42 -21.42 -5.43 -15.63
CA ARG A 42 -22.44 -5.84 -16.62
C ARG A 42 -22.21 -5.14 -17.96
N GLY A 43 -21.85 -3.85 -17.94
CA GLY A 43 -21.51 -3.11 -19.17
C GLY A 43 -20.33 -3.75 -19.91
N THR A 44 -19.21 -3.94 -19.23
CA THR A 44 -18.02 -4.58 -19.83
C THR A 44 -18.29 -6.00 -20.34
N TYR A 45 -19.11 -6.77 -19.61
CA TYR A 45 -19.49 -8.11 -20.05
C TYR A 45 -20.31 -8.08 -21.36
N LEU A 46 -21.28 -7.15 -21.48
CA LEU A 46 -22.10 -7.00 -22.68
C LEU A 46 -21.28 -6.52 -23.87
N GLU A 47 -20.37 -5.56 -23.68
CA GLU A 47 -19.45 -5.08 -24.73
C GLU A 47 -18.63 -6.26 -25.32
N ILE A 48 -18.17 -7.15 -24.49
CA ILE A 48 -17.40 -8.32 -24.95
C ILE A 48 -18.29 -9.36 -25.64
N MET A 49 -19.52 -9.54 -25.17
CA MET A 49 -20.50 -10.40 -25.85
C MET A 49 -20.84 -9.90 -27.27
N GLU A 50 -20.92 -8.59 -27.46
CA GLU A 50 -21.15 -7.98 -28.80
C GLU A 50 -20.01 -8.25 -29.79
N ILE A 51 -18.77 -8.38 -29.30
CA ILE A 51 -17.60 -8.72 -30.11
C ILE A 51 -17.66 -10.20 -30.58
N GLY A 52 -18.17 -11.08 -29.72
CA GLY A 52 -18.37 -12.49 -30.00
C GLY A 52 -18.21 -13.40 -28.78
N GLU A 53 -18.96 -14.50 -28.77
CA GLU A 53 -18.98 -15.45 -27.64
C GLU A 53 -17.60 -16.07 -27.32
N ASN A 54 -16.72 -16.20 -28.31
CA ASN A 54 -15.36 -16.72 -28.12
C ASN A 54 -14.50 -15.84 -27.21
N TYR A 55 -14.82 -14.56 -27.06
CA TYR A 55 -14.07 -13.62 -26.21
C TYR A 55 -14.49 -13.65 -24.73
N ILE A 56 -15.58 -14.36 -24.39
CA ILE A 56 -16.05 -14.49 -22.99
C ILE A 56 -15.00 -15.15 -22.11
N ASN A 57 -14.27 -16.13 -22.63
CA ASN A 57 -13.18 -16.78 -21.91
C ASN A 57 -12.06 -15.81 -21.56
N VAL A 58 -11.72 -14.89 -22.48
CA VAL A 58 -10.71 -13.84 -22.26
C VAL A 58 -11.17 -12.87 -21.15
N PHE A 59 -12.45 -12.52 -21.14
CA PHE A 59 -13.04 -11.69 -20.09
C PHE A 59 -12.87 -12.33 -18.70
N TRP A 60 -13.23 -13.60 -18.53
CA TRP A 60 -13.10 -14.29 -17.25
C TRP A 60 -11.64 -14.46 -16.83
N GLN A 61 -10.75 -14.74 -17.77
CA GLN A 61 -9.30 -14.78 -17.49
C GLN A 61 -8.79 -13.42 -17.02
N ASN A 62 -9.18 -12.33 -17.67
CA ASN A 62 -8.79 -10.98 -17.28
C ASN A 62 -9.26 -10.64 -15.85
N ILE A 63 -10.52 -10.97 -15.50
CA ILE A 63 -11.03 -10.79 -14.14
C ILE A 63 -10.23 -11.60 -13.13
N LYS A 64 -9.93 -12.86 -13.44
CA LYS A 64 -9.13 -13.72 -12.58
C LYS A 64 -7.74 -13.15 -12.32
N TYR A 65 -7.05 -12.70 -13.36
CA TYR A 65 -5.72 -12.10 -13.20
C TYR A 65 -5.76 -10.75 -12.47
N LYS A 66 -6.75 -9.90 -12.73
CA LYS A 66 -6.97 -8.65 -12.00
C LYS A 66 -7.24 -8.93 -10.52
N GLY A 67 -8.10 -9.89 -10.20
CA GLY A 67 -8.36 -10.30 -8.83
C GLY A 67 -7.13 -10.85 -8.13
N LEU A 68 -6.34 -11.70 -8.81
CA LEU A 68 -5.10 -12.25 -8.26
C LEU A 68 -4.07 -11.15 -7.98
N ALA A 69 -3.85 -10.25 -8.93
CA ALA A 69 -2.94 -9.11 -8.77
C ALA A 69 -3.35 -8.22 -7.60
N LEU A 70 -4.66 -7.94 -7.48
CA LEU A 70 -5.20 -7.16 -6.37
C LEU A 70 -4.94 -7.83 -5.01
N VAL A 71 -5.19 -9.14 -4.91
CA VAL A 71 -4.97 -9.89 -3.66
C VAL A 71 -3.49 -9.92 -3.29
N ILE A 72 -2.60 -10.22 -4.24
CA ILE A 72 -1.15 -10.24 -4.00
C ILE A 72 -0.67 -8.87 -3.54
N ASN A 73 -1.07 -7.82 -4.25
CA ASN A 73 -0.67 -6.45 -3.92
C ASN A 73 -1.25 -5.99 -2.57
N PHE A 74 -2.50 -6.35 -2.27
CA PHE A 74 -3.12 -6.09 -0.97
C PHE A 74 -2.34 -6.74 0.18
N VAL A 75 -1.99 -8.02 0.06
CA VAL A 75 -1.23 -8.74 1.10
C VAL A 75 0.15 -8.11 1.29
N LEU A 76 0.81 -7.70 0.20
CA LEU A 76 2.10 -7.04 0.23
C LEU A 76 2.01 -5.70 0.99
N ILE A 77 1.13 -4.80 0.57
CA ILE A 77 0.96 -3.47 1.21
C ILE A 77 0.48 -3.59 2.64
N TYR A 78 -0.50 -4.47 2.90
CA TYR A 78 -0.97 -4.71 4.26
C TYR A 78 0.16 -5.14 5.19
N SER A 79 0.99 -6.09 4.77
CA SER A 79 2.11 -6.59 5.56
C SER A 79 3.15 -5.49 5.83
N MET A 80 3.48 -4.68 4.82
CA MET A 80 4.42 -3.57 4.95
C MET A 80 3.94 -2.53 5.97
N ILE A 81 2.68 -2.07 5.85
CA ILE A 81 2.10 -1.08 6.78
C ILE A 81 1.93 -1.68 8.18
N TYR A 82 1.47 -2.93 8.29
CA TYR A 82 1.29 -3.60 9.58
C TYR A 82 2.61 -3.77 10.33
N ILE A 83 3.67 -4.19 9.65
CA ILE A 83 5.02 -4.31 10.23
C ILE A 83 5.52 -2.93 10.68
N THR A 84 5.35 -1.90 9.85
CA THR A 84 5.73 -0.52 10.17
C THR A 84 5.00 -0.03 11.41
N ASN A 85 3.68 -0.17 11.47
CA ASN A 85 2.86 0.22 12.62
C ASN A 85 3.24 -0.54 13.90
N THR A 86 3.59 -1.82 13.77
CA THR A 86 4.04 -2.62 14.91
C THR A 86 5.39 -2.12 15.43
N LYS A 87 6.32 -1.74 14.55
CA LYS A 87 7.61 -1.15 14.93
C LYS A 87 7.42 0.23 15.57
N ILE A 88 6.55 1.10 15.01
CA ILE A 88 6.20 2.40 15.60
C ILE A 88 5.64 2.20 17.00
N LYS A 89 4.68 1.28 17.18
CA LYS A 89 4.10 0.99 18.49
C LYS A 89 5.16 0.56 19.51
N LYS A 90 6.09 -0.33 19.10
CA LYS A 90 7.18 -0.77 19.99
C LYS A 90 8.15 0.35 20.31
N GLY A 91 8.41 1.26 19.36
CA GLY A 91 9.25 2.43 19.59
C GLY A 91 8.61 3.44 20.54
N LEU A 92 7.34 3.76 20.33
CA LEU A 92 6.59 4.68 21.20
C LEU A 92 6.44 4.12 22.62
N LYS A 93 6.17 2.83 22.76
CA LYS A 93 6.05 2.20 24.09
C LYS A 93 7.28 2.47 24.96
N GLU A 94 8.47 2.48 24.39
CA GLU A 94 9.72 2.76 25.09
C GLU A 94 9.72 4.16 25.76
N PHE A 95 9.16 5.16 25.06
CA PHE A 95 9.03 6.54 25.59
C PHE A 95 7.91 6.65 26.63
N PHE A 96 6.76 6.02 26.39
CA PHE A 96 5.68 6.00 27.38
C PHE A 96 6.07 5.30 28.68
N ASP A 97 6.82 4.20 28.60
CA ASP A 97 7.33 3.48 29.78
C ASP A 97 8.35 4.33 30.56
N GLN A 98 9.21 5.11 29.89
CA GLN A 98 10.16 6.03 30.53
C GLN A 98 9.48 7.17 31.29
N GLU A 99 8.42 7.73 30.69
CA GLU A 99 7.64 8.82 31.28
C GLU A 99 6.54 8.32 32.26
N LYS A 100 6.42 7.02 32.46
CA LYS A 100 5.36 6.40 33.29
C LYS A 100 3.95 6.83 32.86
N LYS A 101 3.74 7.08 31.57
CA LYS A 101 2.45 7.46 30.97
C LYS A 101 1.76 6.24 30.34
N GLU A 102 0.43 6.22 30.38
CA GLU A 102 -0.33 5.16 29.69
C GLU A 102 -0.33 5.39 28.18
N MET A 103 -0.02 4.34 27.41
CA MET A 103 -0.03 4.40 25.96
C MET A 103 -1.46 4.33 25.40
N PRO A 104 -1.88 5.26 24.54
CA PRO A 104 -3.21 5.21 23.93
C PRO A 104 -3.40 3.99 23.02
N LYS A 105 -4.64 3.53 22.88
CA LYS A 105 -4.98 2.42 21.98
C LYS A 105 -4.81 2.83 20.52
N LEU A 106 -3.80 2.28 19.86
CA LEU A 106 -3.53 2.54 18.44
C LEU A 106 -4.28 1.54 17.55
N LEU A 107 -5.02 2.04 16.56
CA LEU A 107 -5.79 1.24 15.59
C LEU A 107 -4.91 0.70 14.44
N ASN A 108 -3.76 0.13 14.75
CA ASN A 108 -2.74 -0.29 13.79
C ASN A 108 -3.27 -1.22 12.68
N LYS A 109 -4.13 -2.18 13.04
CA LYS A 109 -4.69 -3.15 12.09
C LYS A 109 -5.67 -2.49 11.12
N SER A 110 -6.56 -1.62 11.64
CA SER A 110 -7.56 -0.95 10.82
C SER A 110 -6.94 0.04 9.84
N ILE A 111 -5.93 0.80 10.28
CA ILE A 111 -5.18 1.72 9.42
C ILE A 111 -4.49 0.93 8.30
N ALA A 112 -3.78 -0.15 8.63
CA ALA A 112 -3.12 -0.99 7.65
C ALA A 112 -4.10 -1.59 6.64
N PHE A 113 -5.27 -2.06 7.10
CA PHE A 113 -6.27 -2.68 6.25
C PHE A 113 -6.90 -1.69 5.26
N ILE A 114 -7.33 -0.53 5.75
CA ILE A 114 -7.96 0.50 4.91
C ILE A 114 -6.95 1.05 3.89
N SER A 115 -5.74 1.40 4.33
CA SER A 115 -4.70 1.89 3.44
C SER A 115 -4.29 0.85 2.39
N ALA A 116 -4.22 -0.43 2.76
CA ALA A 116 -3.92 -1.50 1.83
C ALA A 116 -5.00 -1.67 0.75
N ILE A 117 -6.29 -1.59 1.11
CA ILE A 117 -7.39 -1.63 0.12
C ILE A 117 -7.24 -0.48 -0.89
N VAL A 118 -7.07 0.74 -0.40
CA VAL A 118 -7.00 1.92 -1.27
C VAL A 118 -5.79 1.83 -2.20
N ILE A 119 -4.60 1.58 -1.66
CA ILE A 119 -3.36 1.56 -2.45
C ILE A 119 -3.38 0.38 -3.45
N SER A 120 -3.78 -0.82 -3.01
CA SER A 120 -3.81 -1.97 -3.90
C SER A 120 -4.82 -1.80 -5.03
N SER A 121 -5.99 -1.21 -4.78
CA SER A 121 -6.99 -0.93 -5.82
C SER A 121 -6.47 0.04 -6.89
N LEU A 122 -5.69 1.05 -6.48
CA LEU A 122 -5.13 2.04 -7.40
C LEU A 122 -3.95 1.51 -8.23
N THR A 123 -3.14 0.61 -7.68
CA THR A 123 -1.86 0.21 -8.30
C THR A 123 -1.89 -1.16 -8.96
N SER A 124 -2.85 -2.04 -8.64
CA SER A 124 -2.86 -3.42 -9.12
C SER A 124 -2.95 -3.56 -10.64
N ASN A 125 -3.76 -2.75 -11.31
CA ASN A 125 -3.90 -2.83 -12.77
C ASN A 125 -2.59 -2.49 -13.49
N PHE A 126 -1.91 -1.44 -13.05
CA PHE A 126 -0.64 -1.00 -13.62
C PHE A 126 0.47 -2.06 -13.45
N ILE A 127 0.51 -2.70 -12.28
CA ILE A 127 1.45 -3.80 -12.01
C ILE A 127 1.10 -5.01 -12.88
N LEU A 128 -0.19 -5.34 -13.02
CA LEU A 128 -0.65 -6.48 -13.78
C LEU A 128 -0.24 -6.39 -15.25
N GLU A 129 -0.41 -5.24 -15.90
CA GLU A 129 -0.07 -5.06 -17.32
C GLU A 129 1.41 -5.40 -17.59
N LYS A 130 2.32 -4.86 -16.79
CA LYS A 130 3.75 -5.13 -16.92
C LYS A 130 4.12 -6.56 -16.53
N ALA A 131 3.46 -7.11 -15.50
CA ALA A 131 3.66 -8.51 -15.10
C ALA A 131 3.22 -9.47 -16.20
N MET A 132 2.06 -9.25 -16.83
CA MET A 132 1.58 -10.10 -17.92
C MET A 132 2.52 -10.10 -19.13
N LEU A 133 3.07 -8.94 -19.49
CA LEU A 133 4.09 -8.84 -20.54
C LEU A 133 5.37 -9.59 -20.18
N CYS A 134 5.82 -9.47 -18.93
CA CYS A 134 7.01 -10.14 -18.44
C CYS A 134 6.87 -11.68 -18.43
N PHE A 135 5.76 -12.20 -17.86
CA PHE A 135 5.58 -13.65 -17.67
C PHE A 135 5.13 -14.39 -18.93
N ASN A 136 4.57 -13.70 -19.92
CA ASN A 136 4.18 -14.30 -21.19
C ASN A 136 5.15 -13.97 -22.33
N SER A 137 6.32 -13.39 -22.00
CA SER A 137 7.34 -13.05 -23.02
C SER A 137 7.99 -14.31 -23.58
N ALA A 138 8.15 -14.34 -24.89
CA ALA A 138 9.02 -15.28 -25.57
C ALA A 138 10.38 -14.62 -25.89
N GLY A 139 11.46 -15.37 -25.88
CA GLY A 139 12.76 -14.88 -26.32
C GLY A 139 12.76 -14.66 -27.82
N PHE A 140 13.47 -13.62 -28.30
CA PHE A 140 13.66 -13.37 -29.73
C PHE A 140 14.75 -14.23 -30.36
N GLY A 141 15.55 -14.95 -29.55
CA GLY A 141 16.68 -15.75 -30.01
C GLY A 141 17.86 -14.91 -30.50
N THR A 142 17.79 -13.59 -30.35
CA THR A 142 18.84 -12.64 -30.71
C THR A 142 19.38 -12.00 -29.44
N GLN A 143 20.70 -12.06 -29.27
CA GLN A 143 21.36 -11.52 -28.08
C GLN A 143 21.92 -10.12 -28.35
N ASP A 144 21.84 -9.26 -27.34
CA ASP A 144 22.50 -7.96 -27.31
C ASP A 144 24.04 -8.17 -27.33
N PRO A 145 24.78 -7.46 -28.20
CA PRO A 145 26.23 -7.64 -28.35
C PRO A 145 27.03 -7.15 -27.14
N ILE A 146 26.47 -6.30 -26.28
CA ILE A 146 27.18 -5.71 -25.14
C ILE A 146 27.02 -6.60 -23.88
N PHE A 147 25.77 -6.98 -23.57
CA PHE A 147 25.44 -7.73 -22.34
C PHE A 147 25.20 -9.22 -22.58
N GLY A 148 25.09 -9.66 -23.84
CA GLY A 148 24.80 -11.06 -24.17
C GLY A 148 23.40 -11.55 -23.75
N LEU A 149 22.50 -10.62 -23.41
CA LEU A 149 21.13 -10.92 -23.00
C LEU A 149 20.19 -10.92 -24.21
N ASP A 150 19.17 -11.80 -24.18
CA ASP A 150 18.15 -11.81 -25.20
C ASP A 150 17.42 -10.45 -25.30
N ILE A 151 17.14 -9.99 -26.51
CA ILE A 151 16.43 -8.72 -26.73
C ILE A 151 15.05 -8.73 -26.04
N GLY A 152 14.40 -9.90 -25.94
CA GLY A 152 13.13 -10.07 -25.21
C GLY A 152 13.22 -9.68 -23.74
N TYR A 153 14.39 -9.85 -23.11
CA TYR A 153 14.63 -9.36 -21.74
C TYR A 153 14.45 -7.84 -21.65
N PHE A 154 15.06 -7.09 -22.54
CA PHE A 154 15.01 -5.61 -22.54
C PHE A 154 13.59 -5.07 -22.82
N VAL A 155 12.84 -5.77 -23.68
CA VAL A 155 11.49 -5.34 -24.08
C VAL A 155 10.43 -5.70 -23.05
N PHE A 156 10.51 -6.88 -22.44
CA PHE A 156 9.42 -7.41 -21.61
C PHE A 156 9.76 -7.54 -20.13
N GLN A 157 10.95 -8.04 -19.81
CA GLN A 157 11.29 -8.37 -18.43
C GLN A 157 11.85 -7.16 -17.68
N LYS A 158 12.80 -6.44 -18.28
CA LYS A 158 13.43 -5.27 -17.68
C LYS A 158 12.42 -4.18 -17.28
N PRO A 159 11.43 -3.80 -18.11
CA PRO A 159 10.42 -2.81 -17.72
C PRO A 159 9.59 -3.21 -16.50
N PHE A 160 9.33 -4.51 -16.31
CA PHE A 160 8.65 -5.01 -15.12
C PHE A 160 9.56 -4.94 -13.88
N ILE A 161 10.84 -5.30 -14.01
CA ILE A 161 11.80 -5.23 -12.91
C ILE A 161 12.00 -3.78 -12.47
N GLU A 162 12.15 -2.85 -13.42
CA GLU A 162 12.25 -1.41 -13.13
C GLU A 162 11.01 -0.89 -12.40
N LEU A 163 9.82 -1.25 -12.88
CA LEU A 163 8.56 -0.92 -12.22
C LEU A 163 8.51 -1.45 -10.78
N ALA A 164 8.89 -2.72 -10.58
CA ALA A 164 8.89 -3.33 -9.26
C ALA A 164 9.84 -2.59 -8.30
N ILE A 165 11.06 -2.26 -8.74
CA ILE A 165 12.01 -1.51 -7.93
C ILE A 165 11.46 -0.12 -7.59
N TRP A 166 10.93 0.62 -8.56
CA TRP A 166 10.31 1.93 -8.33
C TRP A 166 9.13 1.85 -7.36
N TYR A 167 8.30 0.84 -7.53
CA TYR A 167 7.17 0.60 -6.63
C TYR A 167 7.62 0.44 -5.18
N PHE A 168 8.67 -0.36 -4.94
CA PHE A 168 9.22 -0.54 -3.60
C PHE A 168 9.93 0.72 -3.07
N ILE A 169 10.64 1.48 -3.91
CA ILE A 169 11.25 2.76 -3.50
C ILE A 169 10.17 3.73 -3.03
N ILE A 170 9.11 3.91 -3.82
CA ILE A 170 8.00 4.82 -3.47
C ILE A 170 7.29 4.34 -2.20
N ALA A 171 7.02 3.05 -2.07
CA ALA A 171 6.40 2.48 -0.89
C ALA A 171 7.26 2.68 0.37
N MET A 172 8.56 2.43 0.30
CA MET A 172 9.49 2.65 1.43
C MET A 172 9.63 4.13 1.78
N ALA A 173 9.68 5.04 0.80
CA ALA A 173 9.72 6.47 1.03
C ALA A 173 8.42 6.96 1.69
N ALA A 174 7.27 6.49 1.25
CA ALA A 174 5.98 6.81 1.86
C ALA A 174 5.90 6.30 3.31
N LEU A 175 6.38 5.08 3.58
CA LEU A 175 6.44 4.52 4.94
C LEU A 175 7.43 5.27 5.84
N LEU A 176 8.53 5.77 5.29
CA LEU A 176 9.48 6.63 6.01
C LEU A 176 8.79 7.93 6.44
N ILE A 177 8.16 8.63 5.49
CA ILE A 177 7.43 9.89 5.75
C ILE A 177 6.31 9.64 6.77
N TYR A 178 5.52 8.59 6.58
CA TYR A 178 4.47 8.18 7.51
C TYR A 178 5.02 7.94 8.92
N THR A 179 6.14 7.23 9.04
CA THR A 179 6.79 6.94 10.32
C THR A 179 7.23 8.22 11.03
N VAL A 180 7.92 9.11 10.31
CA VAL A 180 8.40 10.40 10.86
C VAL A 180 7.21 11.26 11.30
N ALA A 181 6.19 11.41 10.43
CA ALA A 181 4.99 12.18 10.76
C ALA A 181 4.27 11.63 12.00
N TYR A 182 4.14 10.30 12.08
CA TYR A 182 3.50 9.65 13.21
C TYR A 182 4.22 9.92 14.54
N TYR A 183 5.55 9.88 14.54
CA TYR A 183 6.35 10.18 15.72
C TYR A 183 6.28 11.68 16.09
N ILE A 184 6.35 12.58 15.12
CA ILE A 184 6.23 14.04 15.37
C ILE A 184 4.89 14.35 16.03
N ILE A 185 3.79 13.81 15.48
CA ILE A 185 2.44 14.00 16.04
C ILE A 185 2.37 13.42 17.44
N SER A 186 2.89 12.20 17.66
CA SER A 186 2.85 11.55 18.97
C SER A 186 3.65 12.32 20.02
N PHE A 187 4.82 12.84 19.66
CA PHE A 187 5.63 13.63 20.59
C PHE A 187 4.98 14.95 20.94
N ASN A 188 4.41 15.66 19.97
CA ASN A 188 3.70 16.91 20.23
C ASN A 188 2.42 16.73 21.07
N MET A 189 1.76 15.57 20.97
CA MET A 189 0.52 15.33 21.73
C MET A 189 0.75 14.81 23.14
N PHE A 190 1.82 14.06 23.40
CA PHE A 190 1.98 13.29 24.65
C PHE A 190 3.23 13.63 25.45
N PHE A 191 4.17 14.38 24.87
CA PHE A 191 5.46 14.70 25.50
C PHE A 191 5.78 16.17 25.35
N ASP A 192 6.32 16.80 26.41
CA ASP A 192 6.70 18.22 26.43
C ASP A 192 8.09 18.50 25.82
N GLY A 193 8.56 17.59 25.01
CA GLY A 193 9.86 17.62 24.36
C GLY A 193 10.60 16.28 24.53
N VAL A 194 11.53 15.99 23.64
CA VAL A 194 12.31 14.75 23.69
C VAL A 194 13.79 15.10 23.72
N ASP A 195 14.50 14.57 24.72
CA ASP A 195 15.93 14.78 24.85
C ASP A 195 16.67 14.12 23.67
N ARG A 196 17.66 14.85 23.10
CA ARG A 196 18.47 14.35 21.96
C ARG A 196 19.21 13.04 22.27
N LYS A 197 19.62 12.82 23.52
CA LYS A 197 20.31 11.58 23.92
C LYS A 197 19.37 10.38 23.89
N THR A 198 18.15 10.56 24.33
CA THR A 198 17.10 9.54 24.33
C THR A 198 16.69 9.19 22.91
N LEU A 199 16.56 10.18 22.02
CA LEU A 199 16.29 9.98 20.59
C LEU A 199 17.38 9.15 19.90
N LYS A 200 18.67 9.49 20.11
CA LYS A 200 19.80 8.89 19.40
C LYS A 200 19.89 7.37 19.54
N ASN A 201 19.51 6.82 20.71
CA ASN A 201 19.55 5.38 21.00
C ASN A 201 18.19 4.69 20.84
N SER A 202 17.17 5.40 20.40
CA SER A 202 15.81 4.88 20.32
C SER A 202 15.61 3.90 19.16
N LYS A 203 14.61 3.03 19.29
CA LYS A 203 14.12 2.16 18.21
C LYS A 203 13.64 2.95 17.01
N LEU A 204 13.22 4.22 17.22
CA LEU A 204 12.82 5.16 16.18
C LEU A 204 13.95 5.40 15.18
N ILE A 205 15.13 5.81 15.65
CA ILE A 205 16.27 6.08 14.76
C ILE A 205 16.67 4.81 14.00
N LYS A 206 16.69 3.66 14.67
CA LYS A 206 16.96 2.37 14.03
C LYS A 206 15.95 2.06 12.91
N GLN A 207 14.68 2.37 13.10
CA GLN A 207 13.63 2.17 12.10
C GLN A 207 13.82 3.11 10.90
N ILE A 208 14.07 4.40 11.14
CA ILE A 208 14.34 5.39 10.07
C ILE A 208 15.58 4.99 9.28
N THR A 209 16.69 4.67 9.97
CA THR A 209 17.93 4.21 9.31
C THR A 209 17.69 2.96 8.47
N SER A 210 16.90 2.01 8.94
CA SER A 210 16.54 0.82 8.18
C SER A 210 15.82 1.15 6.87
N PHE A 211 14.86 2.09 6.88
CA PHE A 211 14.20 2.53 5.66
C PHE A 211 15.16 3.21 4.68
N ILE A 212 16.02 4.09 5.17
CA ILE A 212 17.03 4.77 4.34
C ILE A 212 17.98 3.76 3.71
N MET A 213 18.44 2.75 4.46
CA MET A 213 19.31 1.70 3.95
C MET A 213 18.62 0.86 2.84
N ILE A 214 17.35 0.48 3.04
CA ILE A 214 16.59 -0.26 2.04
C ILE A 214 16.43 0.58 0.77
N ILE A 215 16.07 1.86 0.89
CA ILE A 215 15.94 2.78 -0.25
C ILE A 215 17.27 2.91 -0.99
N ALA A 216 18.39 3.04 -0.27
CA ALA A 216 19.72 3.15 -0.88
C ALA A 216 20.10 1.88 -1.69
N VAL A 217 19.80 0.69 -1.16
CA VAL A 217 20.02 -0.59 -1.87
C VAL A 217 19.15 -0.67 -3.12
N LEU A 218 17.87 -0.30 -3.03
CA LEU A 218 16.96 -0.31 -4.18
C LEU A 218 17.38 0.71 -5.25
N LEU A 219 17.81 1.90 -4.85
CA LEU A 219 18.37 2.90 -5.78
C LEU A 219 19.62 2.39 -6.48
N SER A 220 20.51 1.72 -5.77
CA SER A 220 21.72 1.11 -6.36
C SER A 220 21.34 0.04 -7.39
N ALA A 221 20.36 -0.80 -7.10
CA ALA A 221 19.84 -1.80 -8.04
C ALA A 221 19.21 -1.14 -9.27
N PHE A 222 18.46 -0.05 -9.07
CA PHE A 222 17.86 0.71 -10.17
C PHE A 222 18.92 1.34 -11.08
N ILE A 223 19.95 1.97 -10.49
CA ILE A 223 21.06 2.55 -11.26
C ILE A 223 21.78 1.46 -12.07
N PHE A 224 22.03 0.29 -11.46
CA PHE A 224 22.61 -0.85 -12.18
C PHE A 224 21.77 -1.27 -13.39
N LEU A 225 20.43 -1.33 -13.27
CA LEU A 225 19.56 -1.63 -14.42
C LEU A 225 19.64 -0.52 -15.49
N LYS A 226 19.75 0.74 -15.07
CA LYS A 226 19.88 1.87 -16.01
C LYS A 226 21.21 1.88 -16.77
N THR A 227 22.28 1.32 -16.23
CA THR A 227 23.53 1.17 -17.00
C THR A 227 23.36 0.27 -18.23
N GLN A 228 22.38 -0.63 -18.23
CA GLN A 228 22.07 -1.49 -19.36
C GLN A 228 21.36 -0.74 -20.51
N ASP A 229 20.86 0.49 -20.30
CA ASP A 229 20.25 1.30 -21.36
C ASP A 229 21.29 2.00 -22.24
N ILE A 230 22.54 2.11 -21.80
CA ILE A 230 23.60 2.83 -22.52
C ILE A 230 23.85 2.26 -23.92
N GLY A 231 23.61 0.96 -24.11
CA GLY A 231 23.72 0.30 -25.41
C GLY A 231 22.54 0.54 -26.37
N THR A 232 21.36 0.91 -25.85
CA THR A 232 20.11 1.01 -26.62
C THR A 232 19.73 2.44 -26.99
N GLU A 233 20.31 3.48 -26.36
CA GLU A 233 19.96 4.89 -26.59
C GLU A 233 20.71 5.54 -27.78
N LYS A 234 21.57 4.84 -28.49
CA LYS A 234 22.43 5.41 -29.53
C LYS A 234 22.21 4.85 -30.95
N PHE A 235 21.06 4.31 -31.26
CA PHE A 235 20.71 3.94 -32.62
C PHE A 235 19.37 4.48 -33.04
#